data_32116aada95731f828aad15aa5b47644
#
_entry.id   32116aada95731f828aad15aa5b47644
#
_cell.length_a   1.000
_cell.length_b   1.000
_cell.length_c   1.000
_cell.angle_alpha   90.00
_cell.angle_beta   90.00
_cell.angle_gamma   90.00
#
_symmetry.space_group_name_H-M   'P 1'
#
loop_
_entity.id
_entity.type
_entity.pdbx_description
1 polymer ?
#
loop_
_entity_poly.entity_id
_entity_poly.type
_entity_poly.pdbx_seq_one_letter_code
_entity_poly.pdbx_strand_id
1 'polypeptide(L)'
;CAAIISDTLMFRSPTCTLSDKMAAGALALIAGINIEQFAKEMFKAGSNLKDKSPEEIFYQDYKKFIAEDEINFGVGQISSMDSDELAEIKERLVPFMVSECGRHGVTRVFFMLTNIIEESTELLYYGEGSEEMARIAFHMEPKDGVFDLKGVVSRKKQLIPALMEAAQAGQNDYN
;
A
#
# COMPACT_ATOMS: atom_id res chain seq x y z
N CYS A 1 14.81 -3.74 -17.29
CA CYS A 1 15.31 -3.84 -15.92
C CYS A 1 14.47 -2.97 -14.97
N ALA A 2 14.35 -1.63 -15.21
CA ALA A 2 13.62 -0.71 -14.33
C ALA A 2 12.18 -1.14 -14.01
N ALA A 3 11.40 -1.53 -15.01
CA ALA A 3 10.02 -1.99 -14.82
C ALA A 3 9.92 -3.21 -13.89
N ILE A 4 10.80 -4.20 -14.06
CA ILE A 4 10.83 -5.38 -13.18
C ILE A 4 11.17 -4.98 -11.75
N ILE A 5 12.17 -4.12 -11.55
CA ILE A 5 12.57 -3.64 -10.23
C ILE A 5 11.41 -2.87 -9.56
N SER A 6 10.72 -2.03 -10.31
CA SER A 6 9.55 -1.27 -9.82
C SER A 6 8.40 -2.18 -9.44
N ASP A 7 7.95 -3.05 -10.34
CA ASP A 7 6.80 -3.96 -10.13
C ASP A 7 7.02 -4.96 -8.99
N THR A 8 8.27 -5.37 -8.81
CA THR A 8 8.62 -6.35 -7.78
C THR A 8 9.11 -5.73 -6.47
N LEU A 9 9.09 -4.39 -6.35
CA LEU A 9 9.67 -3.66 -5.22
C LEU A 9 11.08 -4.14 -4.89
N MET A 10 11.95 -4.13 -5.89
CA MET A 10 13.33 -4.66 -5.79
C MET A 10 13.34 -6.12 -5.26
N PHE A 11 12.49 -6.97 -5.86
CA PHE A 11 12.32 -8.41 -5.56
C PHE A 11 11.71 -8.75 -4.18
N ARG A 12 11.17 -7.77 -3.46
CA ARG A 12 10.57 -7.94 -2.12
C ARG A 12 9.06 -8.22 -2.19
N SER A 13 8.41 -7.85 -3.28
CA SER A 13 6.98 -8.10 -3.44
C SER A 13 6.68 -9.60 -3.63
N PRO A 14 5.59 -10.13 -3.04
CA PRO A 14 5.12 -11.49 -3.32
C PRO A 14 4.69 -11.71 -4.78
N THR A 15 4.67 -10.67 -5.61
CA THR A 15 4.48 -10.78 -7.05
C THR A 15 5.76 -11.20 -7.78
N CYS A 16 6.93 -11.10 -7.14
CA CYS A 16 8.22 -11.40 -7.73
C CYS A 16 8.36 -12.91 -7.97
N THR A 17 8.75 -13.27 -9.18
CA THR A 17 9.05 -14.65 -9.58
C THR A 17 10.56 -14.86 -9.78
N LEU A 18 10.97 -16.13 -9.88
CA LEU A 18 12.35 -16.47 -10.24
C LEU A 18 12.70 -15.93 -11.64
N SER A 19 11.76 -15.95 -12.57
CA SER A 19 11.94 -15.40 -13.91
C SER A 19 12.22 -13.90 -13.89
N ASP A 20 11.56 -13.15 -13.02
CA ASP A 20 11.81 -11.71 -12.85
C ASP A 20 13.23 -11.44 -12.38
N LYS A 21 13.70 -12.20 -11.38
CA LYS A 21 15.08 -12.09 -10.86
C LYS A 21 16.11 -12.39 -11.93
N MET A 22 15.91 -13.47 -12.68
CA MET A 22 16.83 -13.87 -13.77
C MET A 22 16.84 -12.83 -14.90
N ALA A 23 15.66 -12.35 -15.32
CA ALA A 23 15.56 -11.35 -16.39
C ALA A 23 16.20 -10.01 -15.97
N ALA A 24 15.93 -9.56 -14.74
CA ALA A 24 16.54 -8.33 -14.23
C ALA A 24 18.06 -8.44 -14.14
N GLY A 25 18.58 -9.59 -13.67
CA GLY A 25 20.04 -9.85 -13.61
C GLY A 25 20.70 -9.83 -14.99
N ALA A 26 20.10 -10.50 -15.98
CA ALA A 26 20.60 -10.50 -17.35
C ALA A 26 20.60 -9.09 -17.96
N LEU A 27 19.51 -8.34 -17.80
CA LEU A 27 19.38 -6.98 -18.29
C LEU A 27 20.37 -6.02 -17.60
N ALA A 28 20.61 -6.20 -16.31
CA ALA A 28 21.59 -5.41 -15.57
C ALA A 28 23.01 -5.63 -16.07
N LEU A 29 23.38 -6.88 -16.37
CA LEU A 29 24.68 -7.21 -16.99
C LEU A 29 24.86 -6.54 -18.35
N ILE A 30 23.83 -6.60 -19.22
CA ILE A 30 23.86 -5.96 -20.54
C ILE A 30 23.99 -4.44 -20.40
N ALA A 31 23.27 -3.85 -19.44
CA ALA A 31 23.29 -2.40 -19.22
C ALA A 31 24.51 -1.90 -18.42
N GLY A 32 25.29 -2.79 -17.83
CA GLY A 32 26.45 -2.41 -16.99
C GLY A 32 26.04 -1.71 -15.69
N ILE A 33 24.86 -2.03 -15.13
CA ILE A 33 24.33 -1.38 -13.91
C ILE A 33 24.37 -2.31 -12.71
N ASN A 34 24.56 -1.70 -11.52
CA ASN A 34 24.31 -2.37 -10.26
C ASN A 34 22.81 -2.23 -9.89
N ILE A 35 22.11 -3.35 -9.70
CA ILE A 35 20.66 -3.34 -9.46
C ILE A 35 20.30 -2.57 -8.20
N GLU A 36 21.03 -2.77 -7.09
CA GLU A 36 20.71 -2.11 -5.80
C GLU A 36 20.89 -0.60 -5.88
N GLN A 37 22.00 -0.16 -6.47
CA GLN A 37 22.25 1.27 -6.65
C GLN A 37 21.22 1.89 -7.57
N PHE A 38 20.94 1.25 -8.70
CA PHE A 38 19.95 1.72 -9.66
C PHE A 38 18.55 1.76 -9.05
N ALA A 39 18.15 0.75 -8.26
CA ALA A 39 16.87 0.73 -7.56
C ALA A 39 16.74 1.91 -6.59
N LYS A 40 17.78 2.18 -5.79
CA LYS A 40 17.81 3.33 -4.86
C LYS A 40 17.61 4.65 -5.60
N GLU A 41 18.34 4.87 -6.67
CA GLU A 41 18.24 6.09 -7.48
C GLU A 41 16.86 6.20 -8.14
N MET A 42 16.33 5.10 -8.68
CA MET A 42 15.02 5.05 -9.33
C MET A 42 13.88 5.33 -8.35
N PHE A 43 13.87 4.66 -7.21
CA PHE A 43 12.83 4.89 -6.18
C PHE A 43 12.93 6.29 -5.60
N LYS A 44 14.13 6.80 -5.33
CA LYS A 44 14.34 8.18 -4.88
C LYS A 44 13.86 9.20 -5.90
N ALA A 45 14.11 8.99 -7.17
CA ALA A 45 13.64 9.88 -8.24
C ALA A 45 12.11 9.79 -8.44
N GLY A 46 11.52 8.59 -8.24
CA GLY A 46 10.07 8.37 -8.33
C GLY A 46 9.29 8.84 -7.10
N SER A 47 9.95 8.93 -5.96
CA SER A 47 9.37 9.33 -4.69
C SER A 47 9.45 10.82 -4.41
N ASN A 48 9.42 11.70 -5.42
CA ASN A 48 9.30 13.13 -5.16
C ASN A 48 7.90 13.46 -4.61
N LEU A 49 7.56 12.83 -3.48
CA LEU A 49 6.25 12.93 -2.82
C LEU A 49 6.14 14.24 -2.01
N LYS A 50 7.29 14.85 -1.67
CA LYS A 50 7.33 16.09 -0.88
C LYS A 50 6.68 17.27 -1.58
N ASP A 51 6.83 17.35 -2.89
CA ASP A 51 6.29 18.45 -3.71
C ASP A 51 4.84 18.21 -4.16
N LYS A 52 4.30 17.01 -3.92
CA LYS A 52 2.91 16.67 -4.28
C LYS A 52 1.94 17.10 -3.20
N SER A 53 0.75 17.53 -3.62
CA SER A 53 -0.37 17.76 -2.71
C SER A 53 -0.88 16.43 -2.12
N PRO A 54 -1.59 16.45 -0.97
CA PRO A 54 -2.25 15.27 -0.42
C PRO A 54 -3.19 14.60 -1.42
N GLU A 55 -3.89 15.38 -2.23
CA GLU A 55 -4.78 14.89 -3.29
C GLU A 55 -4.02 14.12 -4.38
N GLU A 56 -2.91 14.67 -4.87
CA GLU A 56 -2.08 14.01 -5.88
C GLU A 56 -1.47 12.70 -5.36
N ILE A 57 -1.05 12.68 -4.08
CA ILE A 57 -0.55 11.46 -3.43
C ILE A 57 -1.65 10.43 -3.30
N PHE A 58 -2.82 10.83 -2.80
CA PHE A 58 -3.95 9.95 -2.54
C PHE A 58 -4.44 9.26 -3.82
N TYR A 59 -4.60 10.02 -4.89
CA TYR A 59 -5.12 9.49 -6.16
C TYR A 59 -4.07 8.92 -7.09
N GLN A 60 -2.78 8.96 -6.74
CA GLN A 60 -1.70 8.42 -7.57
C GLN A 60 -1.89 6.94 -7.88
N ASP A 61 -2.29 6.14 -6.89
CA ASP A 61 -2.64 4.72 -7.06
C ASP A 61 -3.80 4.33 -6.14
N TYR A 62 -4.94 4.99 -6.33
CA TYR A 62 -6.17 4.73 -5.60
C TYR A 62 -7.11 3.86 -6.41
N LYS A 63 -7.71 2.85 -5.78
CA LYS A 63 -8.71 1.98 -6.39
C LYS A 63 -9.88 1.74 -5.44
N LYS A 64 -11.07 1.62 -6.03
CA LYS A 64 -12.29 1.27 -5.30
C LYS A 64 -12.58 -0.21 -5.44
N PHE A 65 -13.15 -0.77 -4.40
CA PHE A 65 -13.54 -2.16 -4.29
C PHE A 65 -14.93 -2.24 -3.72
N ILE A 66 -15.66 -3.27 -4.14
CA ILE A 66 -16.97 -3.62 -3.63
C ILE A 66 -16.85 -5.05 -3.11
N ALA A 67 -17.05 -5.22 -1.81
CA ALA A 67 -17.21 -6.53 -1.20
C ALA A 67 -18.69 -6.96 -1.25
N GLU A 68 -18.97 -8.16 -0.81
CA GLU A 68 -20.34 -8.66 -0.67
C GLU A 68 -21.16 -7.68 0.19
N ASP A 69 -22.50 -7.66 -0.02
CA ASP A 69 -23.44 -6.76 0.65
C ASP A 69 -23.16 -5.25 0.49
N GLU A 70 -22.62 -4.88 -0.67
CA GLU A 70 -22.41 -3.47 -1.05
C GLU A 70 -21.42 -2.71 -0.14
N ILE A 71 -20.54 -3.41 0.58
CA ILE A 71 -19.48 -2.75 1.32
C ILE A 71 -18.49 -2.12 0.33
N ASN A 72 -18.60 -0.79 0.19
CA ASN A 72 -17.75 -0.02 -0.70
C ASN A 72 -16.54 0.53 0.07
N PHE A 73 -15.34 0.19 -0.36
CA PHE A 73 -14.12 0.73 0.23
C PHE A 73 -13.09 1.13 -0.82
N GLY A 74 -12.29 2.11 -0.47
CA GLY A 74 -11.21 2.60 -1.32
C GLY A 74 -9.85 2.29 -0.72
N VAL A 75 -8.87 1.94 -1.56
CA VAL A 75 -7.51 1.67 -1.13
C VAL A 75 -6.51 2.41 -2.01
N GLY A 76 -5.74 3.29 -1.38
CA GLY A 76 -4.57 3.92 -1.98
C GLY A 76 -3.27 3.26 -1.50
N GLN A 77 -2.20 3.47 -2.24
CA GLN A 77 -0.86 3.01 -1.89
C GLN A 77 0.21 3.95 -2.42
N ILE A 78 1.21 4.21 -1.58
CA ILE A 78 2.51 4.72 -1.98
C ILE A 78 3.61 3.84 -1.38
N SER A 79 4.78 3.89 -2.00
CA SER A 79 5.96 3.17 -1.53
C SER A 79 7.15 4.12 -1.50
N SER A 80 7.91 4.08 -0.42
CA SER A 80 9.17 4.80 -0.28
C SER A 80 10.24 3.91 0.36
N MET A 81 11.49 4.31 0.21
CA MET A 81 12.64 3.73 0.90
C MET A 81 13.03 4.56 2.15
N ASP A 82 12.32 5.65 2.38
CA ASP A 82 12.60 6.65 3.42
C ASP A 82 11.44 6.70 4.41
N SER A 83 11.69 6.27 5.65
CA SER A 83 10.69 6.26 6.73
C SER A 83 10.27 7.67 7.14
N ASP A 84 11.19 8.64 7.10
CA ASP A 84 10.90 10.02 7.47
C ASP A 84 9.97 10.68 6.44
N GLU A 85 10.18 10.37 5.15
CA GLU A 85 9.28 10.81 4.07
C GLU A 85 7.87 10.24 4.28
N LEU A 86 7.73 8.95 4.61
CA LEU A 86 6.43 8.32 4.88
C LEU A 86 5.73 8.93 6.09
N ALA A 87 6.48 9.25 7.15
CA ALA A 87 5.94 9.89 8.35
C ALA A 87 5.40 11.30 8.05
N GLU A 88 6.15 12.11 7.29
CA GLU A 88 5.71 13.45 6.85
C GLU A 88 4.44 13.38 5.98
N ILE A 89 4.39 12.38 5.07
CA ILE A 89 3.21 12.17 4.22
C ILE A 89 2.01 11.74 5.05
N LYS A 90 2.18 10.88 6.04
CA LYS A 90 1.10 10.44 6.94
C LYS A 90 0.40 11.64 7.59
N GLU A 91 1.14 12.59 8.13
CA GLU A 91 0.57 13.79 8.76
C GLU A 91 -0.29 14.62 7.81
N ARG A 92 0.11 14.70 6.54
CA ARG A 92 -0.61 15.45 5.51
C ARG A 92 -1.80 14.68 4.93
N LEU A 93 -1.69 13.36 4.87
CA LEU A 93 -2.66 12.50 4.19
C LEU A 93 -3.89 12.18 5.07
N VAL A 94 -3.70 12.02 6.38
CA VAL A 94 -4.79 11.68 7.31
C VAL A 94 -5.94 12.70 7.26
N PRO A 95 -5.71 14.03 7.33
CA PRO A 95 -6.78 15.00 7.20
C PRO A 95 -7.49 14.96 5.84
N PHE A 96 -6.75 14.65 4.78
CA PHE A 96 -7.30 14.52 3.44
C PHE A 96 -8.20 13.28 3.33
N MET A 97 -7.80 12.13 3.86
CA MET A 97 -8.61 10.91 3.92
C MET A 97 -9.95 11.14 4.62
N VAL A 98 -9.95 11.92 5.72
CA VAL A 98 -11.18 12.31 6.43
C VAL A 98 -12.11 13.08 5.51
N SER A 99 -11.59 14.02 4.73
CA SER A 99 -12.39 14.82 3.80
C SER A 99 -12.90 14.03 2.59
N GLU A 100 -12.20 12.97 2.19
CA GLU A 100 -12.53 12.14 1.04
C GLU A 100 -13.50 11.00 1.38
N CYS A 101 -13.54 10.55 2.64
CA CYS A 101 -14.47 9.51 3.07
C CYS A 101 -15.93 9.98 2.89
N GLY A 102 -16.75 9.12 2.33
CA GLY A 102 -18.13 9.43 1.94
C GLY A 102 -18.26 10.01 0.53
N ARG A 103 -17.18 10.47 -0.08
CA ARG A 103 -17.19 10.88 -1.48
C ARG A 103 -17.20 9.67 -2.41
N HIS A 104 -17.84 9.83 -3.56
CA HIS A 104 -17.87 8.81 -4.60
C HIS A 104 -18.44 7.44 -4.18
N GLY A 105 -19.31 7.41 -3.13
CA GLY A 105 -19.94 6.18 -2.65
C GLY A 105 -19.00 5.24 -1.88
N VAL A 106 -17.87 5.74 -1.39
CA VAL A 106 -16.90 5.00 -0.57
C VAL A 106 -17.10 5.38 0.90
N THR A 107 -17.44 4.40 1.74
CA THR A 107 -17.69 4.61 3.18
C THR A 107 -16.49 4.26 4.06
N ARG A 108 -15.54 3.51 3.52
CA ARG A 108 -14.30 3.10 4.18
C ARG A 108 -13.10 3.39 3.29
N VAL A 109 -12.09 4.00 3.84
CA VAL A 109 -10.87 4.37 3.12
C VAL A 109 -9.67 3.78 3.83
N PHE A 110 -8.82 3.11 3.06
CA PHE A 110 -7.54 2.58 3.52
C PHE A 110 -6.41 3.17 2.69
N PHE A 111 -5.26 3.39 3.32
CA PHE A 111 -4.10 3.86 2.59
C PHE A 111 -2.82 3.18 3.10
N MET A 112 -2.09 2.56 2.20
CA MET A 112 -0.83 1.87 2.48
C MET A 112 0.35 2.82 2.35
N LEU A 113 1.05 3.05 3.44
CA LEU A 113 2.36 3.70 3.46
C LEU A 113 3.42 2.59 3.55
N THR A 114 3.95 2.18 2.40
CA THR A 114 4.82 1.00 2.31
C THR A 114 6.28 1.38 2.34
N ASN A 115 7.00 0.93 3.37
CA ASN A 115 8.46 0.99 3.42
C ASN A 115 9.05 -0.22 2.71
N ILE A 116 9.75 0.02 1.59
CA ILE A 116 10.32 -1.05 0.76
C ILE A 116 11.49 -1.73 1.47
N ILE A 117 12.27 -0.99 2.25
CA ILE A 117 13.47 -1.52 2.92
C ILE A 117 13.08 -2.38 4.11
N GLU A 118 12.11 -1.94 4.90
CA GLU A 118 11.62 -2.65 6.09
C GLU A 118 10.62 -3.76 5.74
N GLU A 119 10.19 -3.83 4.48
CA GLU A 119 9.16 -4.76 4.02
C GLU A 119 7.89 -4.68 4.89
N SER A 120 7.48 -3.48 5.22
CA SER A 120 6.34 -3.20 6.09
C SER A 120 5.44 -2.12 5.52
N THR A 121 4.19 -2.10 6.00
CA THR A 121 3.22 -1.06 5.65
C THR A 121 2.56 -0.53 6.90
N GLU A 122 2.59 0.78 7.10
CA GLU A 122 1.63 1.44 7.98
C GLU A 122 0.30 1.58 7.20
N LEU A 123 -0.74 0.91 7.66
CA LEU A 123 -2.07 1.02 7.08
C LEU A 123 -2.86 2.08 7.82
N LEU A 124 -3.12 3.19 7.12
CA LEU A 124 -4.07 4.21 7.55
C LEU A 124 -5.49 3.76 7.22
N TYR A 125 -6.44 4.14 8.06
CA TYR A 125 -7.86 3.80 7.85
C TYR A 125 -8.76 4.96 8.29
N TYR A 126 -9.91 5.08 7.65
CA TYR A 126 -10.95 6.03 8.04
C TYR A 126 -12.33 5.59 7.52
N GLY A 127 -13.37 5.95 8.26
CA GLY A 127 -14.76 5.65 7.95
C GLY A 127 -15.36 4.55 8.83
N GLU A 128 -16.67 4.51 8.88
CA GLU A 128 -17.41 3.58 9.76
C GLU A 128 -17.10 2.12 9.44
N GLY A 129 -16.68 1.36 10.45
CA GLY A 129 -16.32 -0.05 10.34
C GLY A 129 -14.97 -0.32 9.64
N SER A 130 -14.17 0.72 9.28
CA SER A 130 -12.86 0.52 8.67
C SER A 130 -11.85 -0.09 9.64
N GLU A 131 -11.85 0.36 10.90
CA GLU A 131 -10.98 -0.19 11.93
C GLU A 131 -11.30 -1.66 12.20
N GLU A 132 -12.57 -1.98 12.40
CA GLU A 132 -13.00 -3.35 12.68
C GLU A 132 -12.68 -4.29 11.51
N MET A 133 -12.91 -3.83 10.28
CA MET A 133 -12.55 -4.59 9.08
C MET A 133 -11.05 -4.89 9.01
N ALA A 134 -10.19 -3.92 9.34
CA ALA A 134 -8.73 -4.12 9.37
C ALA A 134 -8.31 -5.00 10.56
N ARG A 135 -8.96 -4.87 11.72
CA ARG A 135 -8.74 -5.71 12.90
C ARG A 135 -9.01 -7.18 12.60
N ILE A 136 -10.13 -7.47 11.95
CA ILE A 136 -10.47 -8.84 11.51
C ILE A 136 -9.48 -9.33 10.46
N ALA A 137 -9.16 -8.50 9.45
CA ALA A 137 -8.29 -8.86 8.34
C ALA A 137 -6.87 -9.26 8.78
N PHE A 138 -6.34 -8.59 9.81
CA PHE A 138 -4.93 -8.75 10.22
C PHE A 138 -4.77 -9.34 11.62
N HIS A 139 -5.87 -9.65 12.34
CA HIS A 139 -5.87 -10.23 13.68
C HIS A 139 -5.00 -9.44 14.68
N MET A 140 -5.05 -8.12 14.61
CA MET A 140 -4.25 -7.24 15.46
C MET A 140 -5.00 -5.94 15.79
N GLU A 141 -4.57 -5.28 16.86
CA GLU A 141 -5.08 -3.98 17.26
C GLU A 141 -4.26 -2.84 16.61
N PRO A 142 -4.89 -1.73 16.25
CA PRO A 142 -4.16 -0.57 15.79
C PRO A 142 -3.35 0.05 16.93
N LYS A 143 -2.21 0.62 16.59
CA LYS A 143 -1.38 1.38 17.51
C LYS A 143 -1.21 2.80 16.97
N ASP A 144 -1.44 3.79 17.82
CA ASP A 144 -1.35 5.21 17.44
C ASP A 144 -2.18 5.57 16.19
N GLY A 145 -3.35 4.90 16.02
CA GLY A 145 -4.27 5.14 14.91
C GLY A 145 -3.86 4.51 13.57
N VAL A 146 -2.92 3.57 13.57
CA VAL A 146 -2.47 2.83 12.38
C VAL A 146 -2.29 1.34 12.66
N PHE A 147 -2.33 0.50 11.63
CA PHE A 147 -1.90 -0.90 11.71
C PHE A 147 -0.49 -1.02 11.13
N ASP A 148 0.47 -1.50 11.92
CA ASP A 148 1.85 -1.79 11.47
C ASP A 148 1.91 -3.21 10.89
N LEU A 149 1.78 -3.32 9.57
CA LEU A 149 1.67 -4.58 8.86
C LEU A 149 3.04 -5.05 8.34
N LYS A 150 3.77 -5.81 9.15
CA LYS A 150 5.06 -6.39 8.75
C LYS A 150 4.89 -7.50 7.71
N GLY A 151 5.69 -7.46 6.65
CA GLY A 151 5.63 -8.40 5.53
C GLY A 151 4.49 -8.12 4.54
N VAL A 152 3.67 -7.10 4.77
CA VAL A 152 2.60 -6.69 3.84
C VAL A 152 3.08 -5.53 2.97
N VAL A 153 3.38 -5.80 1.71
CA VAL A 153 3.88 -4.80 0.75
C VAL A 153 3.08 -4.76 -0.54
N SER A 154 2.15 -5.69 -0.71
CA SER A 154 1.34 -5.80 -1.92
C SER A 154 -0.14 -5.60 -1.64
N ARG A 155 -0.68 -4.48 -2.15
CA ARG A 155 -2.13 -4.24 -2.10
C ARG A 155 -2.91 -5.40 -2.74
N LYS A 156 -2.53 -5.81 -3.96
CA LYS A 156 -3.26 -6.80 -4.75
C LYS A 156 -3.25 -8.20 -4.14
N LYS A 157 -2.09 -8.65 -3.63
CA LYS A 157 -1.92 -10.05 -3.18
C LYS A 157 -2.10 -10.26 -1.69
N GLN A 158 -1.99 -9.21 -0.90
CA GLN A 158 -2.03 -9.32 0.56
C GLN A 158 -3.15 -8.49 1.18
N LEU A 159 -3.19 -7.18 0.95
CA LEU A 159 -4.17 -6.32 1.60
C LEU A 159 -5.60 -6.59 1.12
N ILE A 160 -5.86 -6.53 -0.19
CA ILE A 160 -7.22 -6.66 -0.73
C ILE A 160 -7.85 -8.01 -0.40
N PRO A 161 -7.16 -9.16 -0.58
CA PRO A 161 -7.73 -10.45 -0.18
C PRO A 161 -8.11 -10.51 1.30
N ALA A 162 -7.25 -10.01 2.19
CA ALA A 162 -7.53 -9.99 3.62
C ALA A 162 -8.74 -9.11 3.99
N LEU A 163 -8.84 -7.90 3.41
CA LEU A 163 -9.99 -7.03 3.62
C LEU A 163 -11.29 -7.62 3.07
N MET A 164 -11.24 -8.27 1.90
CA MET A 164 -12.41 -8.93 1.32
C MET A 164 -12.90 -10.08 2.20
N GLU A 165 -12.00 -10.91 2.72
CA GLU A 165 -12.32 -11.99 3.66
C GLU A 165 -12.91 -11.44 4.97
N ALA A 166 -12.33 -10.37 5.50
CA ALA A 166 -12.84 -9.71 6.71
C ALA A 166 -14.24 -9.12 6.52
N ALA A 167 -14.54 -8.58 5.34
CA ALA A 167 -15.87 -8.07 5.02
C ALA A 167 -16.94 -9.18 5.07
N GLN A 168 -16.59 -10.41 4.64
CA GLN A 168 -17.48 -11.57 4.70
C GLN A 168 -17.65 -12.11 6.14
N ALA A 169 -16.56 -12.14 6.92
CA ALA A 169 -16.58 -12.67 8.28
C ALA A 169 -17.39 -11.82 9.25
N GLY A 170 -17.30 -10.49 9.14
CA GLY A 170 -18.01 -9.55 10.02
C GLY A 170 -19.55 -9.63 9.97
N GLN A 171 -20.11 -10.37 9.01
CA GLN A 171 -21.56 -10.56 8.86
C GLN A 171 -22.06 -11.81 9.56
N ASN A 172 -21.21 -12.82 9.74
CA ASN A 172 -21.63 -14.07 10.39
C ASN A 172 -21.87 -13.91 11.89
N ASP A 173 -21.38 -12.85 12.51
CA ASP A 173 -21.56 -12.56 13.94
C ASP A 173 -22.87 -11.80 14.25
N TYR A 174 -23.62 -11.37 13.24
CA TYR A 174 -24.90 -10.64 13.41
C TYR A 174 -26.14 -11.45 13.02
N ASN A 175 -26.02 -12.71 12.63
CA ASN A 175 -27.10 -13.66 12.39
C ASN A 175 -27.11 -14.77 13.44
#